data_305dc7ccf98a3a09504a9f391631bacc
#
_entry.id   305dc7ccf98a3a09504a9f391631bacc
#
_cell.length_a   1.000
_cell.length_b   1.000
_cell.length_c   1.000
_cell.angle_alpha   90.00
_cell.angle_beta   90.00
_cell.angle_gamma   90.00
#
_symmetry.space_group_name_H-M   'P 1'
#
loop_
_entity.id
_entity.type
_entity.pdbx_description
1 polymer ?
#
loop_
_entity_poly.entity_id
_entity_poly.type
_entity_poly.pdbx_seq_one_letter_code
_entity_poly.pdbx_strand_id
1 'polypeptide(L)'
;MGDAFDPSFAPPQPAAGRELFVRHARKDGRSVAILRALDYGDSCLVEAAVYQQGSARGEPQLRGPYRFADARQATAFVTEAVEALMYLGCDVQAR
;
A
#
# COMPACT_ATOMS: atom_id res chain seq x y z
N MET A 1 30.31 -15.93 -17.62
CA MET A 1 29.82 -15.80 -17.23
C MET A 1 29.32 -15.84 -17.13
N GLY A 2 29.07 -15.82 -17.21
CA GLY A 2 28.53 -15.62 -16.97
C GLY A 2 28.04 -15.52 -16.81
N ASP A 3 28.27 -15.33 -16.81
CA ASP A 3 27.81 -14.97 -16.56
C ASP A 3 27.38 -14.77 -16.52
N ALA A 4 27.97 -15.59 -17.33
CA ALA A 4 27.36 -15.05 -17.41
C ALA A 4 26.39 -14.44 -16.75
N PHE A 5 25.61 -15.03 -16.40
CA PHE A 5 24.70 -14.45 -15.64
C PHE A 5 25.15 -14.40 -14.25
N ASP A 6 25.48 -13.30 -13.88
CA ASP A 6 25.93 -13.13 -12.57
C ASP A 6 24.70 -12.76 -11.77
N PRO A 7 24.38 -13.51 -10.80
CA PRO A 7 23.24 -13.22 -9.98
C PRO A 7 23.32 -11.88 -9.33
N SER A 8 24.50 -11.36 -9.17
CA SER A 8 24.62 -10.08 -8.58
C SER A 8 24.11 -9.02 -9.51
N PHE A 9 23.79 -9.44 -10.70
CA PHE A 9 23.23 -8.50 -11.60
C PHE A 9 21.83 -8.79 -11.75
N ALA A 10 21.38 -9.80 -11.15
CA ALA A 10 20.02 -10.01 -11.12
C ALA A 10 19.48 -8.66 -10.87
N PRO A 11 18.75 -8.20 -11.81
CA PRO A 11 18.26 -6.89 -11.72
C PRO A 11 17.74 -6.80 -10.37
N PRO A 12 18.18 -5.90 -9.74
CA PRO A 12 17.74 -5.66 -8.52
C PRO A 12 16.29 -5.75 -8.69
N GLN A 13 15.82 -6.80 -8.45
CA GLN A 13 14.60 -6.85 -8.10
C GLN A 13 14.32 -5.56 -7.61
N PRO A 14 13.54 -4.81 -8.32
CA PRO A 14 13.10 -3.61 -7.75
C PRO A 14 13.01 -4.06 -6.39
N ALA A 15 13.96 -3.73 -5.74
CA ALA A 15 14.15 -4.11 -4.48
C ALA A 15 12.82 -4.21 -3.91
N ALA A 16 12.45 -5.36 -3.61
CA ALA A 16 11.20 -5.58 -3.05
C ALA A 16 11.03 -4.45 -2.06
N GLY A 17 10.12 -3.59 -2.32
CA GLY A 17 9.92 -2.47 -1.46
C GLY A 17 9.77 -2.94 -0.05
N ARG A 18 10.48 -2.31 0.84
CA ARG A 18 10.36 -2.65 2.23
C ARG A 18 9.03 -2.09 2.74
N GLU A 19 8.22 -2.95 3.28
CA GLU A 19 6.93 -2.50 3.80
C GLU A 19 7.15 -1.63 5.02
N LEU A 20 6.65 -0.41 4.95
CA LEU A 20 6.75 0.52 6.07
C LEU A 20 5.61 0.30 7.04
N PHE A 21 4.40 0.19 6.53
CA PHE A 21 3.23 -0.06 7.36
C PHE A 21 2.03 -0.41 6.50
N VAL A 22 1.03 -0.98 7.13
CA VAL A 22 -0.24 -1.30 6.50
C VAL A 22 -1.36 -0.81 7.41
N ARG A 23 -2.40 -0.25 6.81
CA ARG A 23 -3.60 0.16 7.54
C ARG A 23 -4.81 -0.50 6.91
N HIS A 24 -5.61 -1.12 7.75
CA HIS A 24 -6.80 -1.82 7.29
C HIS A 24 -8.03 -1.12 7.84
N ALA A 25 -8.87 -0.62 6.94
CA ALA A 25 -10.11 0.06 7.32
C ALA A 25 -11.28 -0.90 7.15
N ARG A 26 -12.10 -0.99 8.18
CA ARG A 26 -13.30 -1.82 8.17
C ARG A 26 -14.49 -1.01 8.60
N LYS A 27 -15.65 -1.40 8.12
CA LYS A 27 -16.90 -0.79 8.54
C LYS A 27 -17.93 -1.91 8.65
N ASP A 28 -18.57 -2.00 9.80
CA ASP A 28 -19.57 -3.04 10.07
C ASP A 28 -18.99 -4.44 9.81
N GLY A 29 -17.74 -4.63 10.20
CA GLY A 29 -17.09 -5.93 10.07
C GLY A 29 -16.59 -6.26 8.68
N ARG A 30 -16.76 -5.36 7.71
CA ARG A 30 -16.33 -5.61 6.34
C ARG A 30 -15.15 -4.74 5.98
N SER A 31 -14.26 -5.29 5.16
CA SER A 31 -13.13 -4.52 4.67
C SER A 31 -13.62 -3.43 3.73
N VAL A 32 -13.10 -2.23 3.93
CA VAL A 32 -13.39 -1.10 3.06
C VAL A 32 -12.16 -0.76 2.24
N ALA A 33 -11.00 -0.75 2.87
CA ALA A 33 -9.76 -0.44 2.18
C ALA A 33 -8.57 -0.96 2.95
N ILE A 34 -7.52 -1.30 2.22
CA ILE A 34 -6.23 -1.63 2.80
C ILE A 34 -5.22 -0.73 2.12
N LEU A 35 -4.47 0.02 2.93
CA LEU A 35 -3.44 0.92 2.44
C LEU A 35 -2.09 0.37 2.87
N ARG A 36 -1.16 0.33 1.95
CA ARG A 36 0.16 -0.23 2.21
C ARG A 36 1.22 0.70 1.67
N ALA A 37 2.18 1.07 2.51
CA ALA A 37 3.28 1.94 2.12
C ALA A 37 4.56 1.12 1.99
N LEU A 38 5.28 1.32 0.91
CA LEU A 38 6.49 0.58 0.58
C LEU A 38 7.61 1.55 0.29
N ASP A 39 8.79 1.24 0.80
CA ASP A 39 9.98 2.06 0.60
C ASP A 39 10.93 1.33 -0.34
N TYR A 40 11.25 1.96 -1.47
CA TYR A 40 12.16 1.40 -2.46
C TYR A 40 13.53 2.06 -2.44
N GLY A 41 13.79 2.87 -1.43
CA GLY A 41 15.09 3.53 -1.28
C GLY A 41 15.11 4.93 -1.88
N ASP A 42 14.81 5.04 -3.14
CA ASP A 42 14.80 6.34 -3.83
C ASP A 42 13.38 6.91 -3.98
N SER A 43 12.40 6.16 -3.59
CA SER A 43 11.01 6.62 -3.61
C SER A 43 10.17 5.71 -2.74
N CYS A 44 8.97 6.15 -2.42
CA CYS A 44 8.02 5.37 -1.66
C CYS A 44 6.73 5.26 -2.46
N LEU A 45 6.08 4.13 -2.36
CA LEU A 45 4.81 3.91 -3.03
C LEU A 45 3.74 3.62 -2.01
N VAL A 46 2.53 4.04 -2.32
CA VAL A 46 1.37 3.64 -1.53
C VAL A 46 0.43 2.90 -2.46
N GLU A 47 0.09 1.69 -2.06
CA GLU A 47 -0.88 0.87 -2.77
C GLU A 47 -2.17 0.87 -1.98
N ALA A 48 -3.28 0.90 -2.67
CA ALA A 48 -4.58 0.84 -2.01
C ALA A 48 -5.41 -0.25 -2.64
N ALA A 49 -6.01 -1.08 -1.81
CA ALA A 49 -7.01 -2.04 -2.25
C ALA A 49 -8.33 -1.54 -1.69
N VAL A 50 -9.26 -1.22 -2.57
CA VAL A 50 -10.54 -0.64 -2.17
C VAL A 50 -11.64 -1.66 -2.46
N TYR A 51 -12.42 -1.96 -1.43
CA TYR A 51 -13.49 -2.93 -1.56
C TYR A 51 -14.80 -2.21 -1.82
N GLN A 52 -15.46 -2.59 -2.89
CA GLN A 52 -16.73 -1.98 -3.20
C GLN A 52 -17.79 -2.48 -2.24
N GLN A 53 -18.51 -1.57 -1.66
CA GLN A 53 -19.56 -1.93 -0.74
C GLN A 53 -20.69 -2.57 -1.54
N GLY A 54 -21.22 -3.64 -1.01
CA GLY A 54 -22.30 -4.34 -1.69
C GLY A 54 -21.85 -5.36 -2.71
N SER A 55 -20.55 -5.48 -2.94
CA SER A 55 -20.04 -6.47 -3.87
C SER A 55 -20.17 -7.86 -3.24
N ALA A 56 -20.81 -8.77 -3.94
CA ALA A 56 -21.01 -10.10 -3.41
C ALA A 56 -19.70 -10.88 -3.30
N ARG A 57 -18.71 -10.49 -4.07
CA ARG A 57 -17.45 -11.25 -4.09
C ARG A 57 -16.40 -10.70 -3.17
N GLY A 58 -16.52 -9.47 -2.76
CA GLY A 58 -15.53 -8.86 -1.91
C GLY A 58 -14.18 -8.70 -2.56
N GLU A 59 -14.13 -8.64 -3.89
CA GLU A 59 -12.87 -8.44 -4.58
C GLU A 59 -12.49 -6.98 -4.55
N PRO A 60 -11.25 -6.66 -4.21
CA PRO A 60 -10.85 -5.27 -4.17
C PRO A 60 -10.50 -4.73 -5.55
N GLN A 61 -10.66 -3.43 -5.70
CA GLN A 61 -10.10 -2.71 -6.83
C GLN A 61 -8.80 -2.12 -6.37
N LEU A 62 -7.76 -2.34 -7.15
CA LEU A 62 -6.47 -1.77 -6.81
C LEU A 62 -6.38 -0.35 -7.31
N ARG A 63 -5.86 0.53 -6.46
CA ARG A 63 -5.66 1.94 -6.80
C ARG A 63 -4.20 2.28 -6.61
N GLY A 64 -3.69 3.16 -7.45
CA GLY A 64 -2.29 3.49 -7.44
C GLY A 64 -1.50 2.52 -8.28
N PRO A 65 -0.24 2.29 -7.95
CA PRO A 65 0.44 2.86 -6.77
C PRO A 65 0.64 4.35 -6.91
N TYR A 66 0.63 5.04 -5.79
CA TYR A 66 0.89 6.46 -5.75
C TYR A 66 2.34 6.63 -5.33
N ARG A 67 3.08 7.44 -6.06
CA ARG A 67 4.53 7.58 -5.82
C ARG A 67 4.84 8.85 -5.07
N PHE A 68 5.73 8.72 -4.09
CA PHE A 68 6.17 9.85 -3.26
C PHE A 68 7.68 9.88 -3.20
N ALA A 69 8.24 11.03 -2.96
CA ALA A 69 9.69 11.20 -2.92
C ALA A 69 10.30 10.48 -1.73
N ASP A 70 9.60 10.42 -0.62
CA ASP A 70 10.15 9.81 0.59
C ASP A 70 9.03 9.28 1.50
N ALA A 71 9.44 8.64 2.57
CA ALA A 71 8.50 8.02 3.50
C ALA A 71 7.63 9.04 4.20
N ARG A 72 8.14 10.24 4.41
CA ARG A 72 7.40 11.28 5.08
C ARG A 72 6.18 11.69 4.28
N GLN A 73 6.37 11.88 2.97
CA GLN A 73 5.26 12.25 2.09
C GLN A 73 4.26 11.11 1.98
N ALA A 74 4.75 9.87 1.87
CA ALA A 74 3.86 8.72 1.79
C ALA A 74 3.04 8.59 3.07
N THR A 75 3.67 8.81 4.22
CA THR A 75 2.98 8.72 5.51
C THR A 75 1.92 9.81 5.61
N ALA A 76 2.23 11.02 5.17
CA ALA A 76 1.26 12.12 5.21
C ALA A 76 0.03 11.78 4.36
N PHE A 77 0.25 11.22 3.19
CA PHE A 77 -0.84 10.81 2.32
C PHE A 77 -1.73 9.75 2.99
N VAL A 78 -1.12 8.73 3.57
CA VAL A 78 -1.88 7.67 4.22
C VAL A 78 -2.60 8.21 5.45
N THR A 79 -1.97 9.10 6.20
CA THR A 79 -2.61 9.71 7.37
C THR A 79 -3.87 10.44 6.97
N GLU A 80 -3.83 11.21 5.90
CA GLU A 80 -5.01 11.91 5.43
C GLU A 80 -6.09 10.95 4.96
N ALA A 81 -5.68 9.89 4.27
CA ALA A 81 -6.63 8.90 3.81
C ALA A 81 -7.29 8.18 4.99
N VAL A 82 -6.51 7.86 6.02
CA VAL A 82 -7.03 7.20 7.21
C VAL A 82 -8.01 8.12 7.92
N GLU A 83 -7.68 9.41 8.03
CA GLU A 83 -8.58 10.37 8.67
C GLU A 83 -9.90 10.45 7.92
N ALA A 84 -9.85 10.46 6.61
CA ALA A 84 -11.07 10.49 5.80
C ALA A 84 -11.90 9.23 6.02
N LEU A 85 -11.24 8.08 6.08
CA LEU A 85 -11.94 6.82 6.31
C LEU A 85 -12.59 6.79 7.71
N MET A 86 -11.88 7.29 8.71
CA MET A 86 -12.43 7.37 10.05
C MET A 86 -13.63 8.32 10.10
N TYR A 87 -13.54 9.42 9.37
CA TYR A 87 -14.63 10.36 9.29
C TYR A 87 -15.88 9.71 8.67
N LEU A 88 -15.68 8.76 7.77
CA LEU A 88 -16.77 8.02 7.15
C LEU A 88 -17.27 6.86 8.02
N GLY A 89 -16.74 6.72 9.21
CA GLY A 89 -17.19 5.71 10.15
C GLY A 89 -16.41 4.41 10.14
N CYS A 90 -15.27 4.38 9.46
CA CYS A 90 -14.47 3.17 9.44
C CYS A 90 -13.63 3.03 10.69
N ASP A 91 -13.41 1.78 11.08
CA ASP A 91 -12.46 1.44 12.12
C ASP A 91 -11.16 1.10 11.39
N VAL A 92 -10.09 1.83 11.67
CA VAL A 92 -8.82 1.65 10.99
C VAL A 92 -7.80 1.10 11.96
N GLN A 93 -7.19 0.01 11.57
CA GLN A 93 -6.21 -0.68 12.41
C GLN A 93 -4.90 -0.86 11.67
N ALA A 94 -3.81 -0.89 12.43
CA ALA A 94 -2.50 -1.21 11.91
C ALA A 94 -2.42 -2.73 11.77
N ARG A 95 -1.69 -3.16 10.77
CA ARG A 95 -1.45 -4.59 10.57
C ARG A 95 0.00 -4.92 10.77
#